data_3357c41848c438fa63083649d1b4da64
#
_entry.id   3357c41848c438fa63083649d1b4da64
#
_cell.length_a   1.000
_cell.length_b   1.000
_cell.length_c   1.000
_cell.angle_alpha   90.00
_cell.angle_beta   90.00
_cell.angle_gamma   90.00
#
_symmetry.space_group_name_H-M   'P 1'
#
loop_
_entity.id
_entity.type
_entity.pdbx_description
1 polymer ?
#
loop_
_entity_poly.entity_id
_entity_poly.type
_entity_poly.pdbx_seq_one_letter_code
_entity_poly.pdbx_strand_id
1 'polypeptide(L)'
;LGENDMQNGSNAGDMVGAIQKNRPQGVEIGDDGTKIFIIQMGHGNSGSDVINTRLLEYELSTPFDLDTMSLVTTGGIELEDECSNPMGIRLSSNGKRLWCVDHLNASSKIVQISLDVAFSTSSFTIDGTLNIANEGGTENLDQPRGIAFSRNGLKMYIGGDRTIDATL
;
A
#
# COMPACT_ATOMS: atom_id res chain seq x y z
N LEU A 1 -10.71 -5.09 23.77
CA LEU A 1 -9.89 -4.94 22.57
C LEU A 1 -8.71 -5.87 22.72
N GLY A 2 -8.80 -7.07 22.13
CA GLY A 2 -7.62 -7.92 21.97
C GLY A 2 -6.60 -7.13 21.17
N GLU A 3 -5.42 -6.94 21.72
CA GLU A 3 -4.30 -6.37 20.98
C GLU A 3 -3.93 -7.37 19.87
N ASN A 4 -4.65 -7.29 18.74
CA ASN A 4 -4.15 -7.82 17.48
C ASN A 4 -2.99 -6.93 17.08
N ASP A 5 -1.90 -7.08 17.80
CA ASP A 5 -0.68 -6.35 17.57
C ASP A 5 -0.14 -6.76 16.21
N MET A 6 -0.37 -5.93 15.20
CA MET A 6 0.25 -6.10 13.88
C MET A 6 1.79 -6.13 13.97
N GLN A 7 2.34 -5.80 15.13
CA GLN A 7 3.76 -5.87 15.43
C GLN A 7 4.19 -7.20 16.05
N ASN A 8 3.28 -7.95 16.64
CA ASN A 8 3.66 -9.15 17.41
C ASN A 8 3.29 -10.47 16.73
N GLY A 9 3.32 -10.56 15.43
CA GLY A 9 3.39 -11.78 14.61
C GLY A 9 2.66 -13.05 15.05
N SER A 10 1.99 -13.07 16.19
CA SER A 10 1.39 -14.28 16.72
C SER A 10 0.12 -14.71 15.99
N ASN A 11 -0.49 -13.82 15.20
CA ASN A 11 -1.66 -14.14 14.38
C ASN A 11 -1.43 -13.92 12.88
N ALA A 12 -0.33 -13.30 12.51
CA ALA A 12 -0.04 -12.96 11.12
C ALA A 12 1.05 -13.87 10.56
N GLY A 13 0.87 -15.18 10.54
CA GLY A 13 1.88 -16.16 10.09
C GLY A 13 3.15 -15.53 9.53
N ASP A 14 4.30 -16.02 9.80
CA ASP A 14 5.62 -15.57 9.32
C ASP A 14 6.08 -14.11 9.58
N MET A 15 5.30 -13.30 10.27
CA MET A 15 5.84 -12.04 10.78
C MET A 15 6.73 -12.26 12.00
N VAL A 16 6.86 -13.51 12.46
CA VAL A 16 7.70 -13.93 13.59
C VAL A 16 9.18 -13.78 13.20
N GLY A 17 9.85 -12.86 13.83
CA GLY A 17 11.26 -12.52 13.57
C GLY A 17 11.49 -11.22 12.82
N ALA A 18 10.45 -10.70 12.17
CA ALA A 18 10.52 -9.42 11.45
C ALA A 18 9.86 -8.25 12.18
N ILE A 19 9.44 -8.48 13.40
CA ILE A 19 8.56 -7.65 14.23
C ILE A 19 9.00 -6.19 14.37
N GLN A 20 10.28 -5.92 14.36
CA GLN A 20 10.81 -4.56 14.49
C GLN A 20 10.99 -3.84 13.14
N LYS A 21 10.64 -4.49 12.05
CA LYS A 21 11.01 -4.03 10.70
C LYS A 21 9.81 -3.78 9.79
N ASN A 22 8.61 -4.17 10.22
CA ASN A 22 7.38 -3.91 9.48
C ASN A 22 6.99 -2.44 9.61
N ARG A 23 6.79 -1.78 8.47
CA ARG A 23 6.40 -0.37 8.39
C ARG A 23 5.11 -0.26 7.58
N PRO A 24 3.93 -0.43 8.20
CA PRO A 24 2.68 -0.17 7.52
C PRO A 24 2.62 1.30 7.10
N GLN A 25 2.30 1.56 5.85
CA GLN A 25 2.28 2.89 5.24
C GLN A 25 0.89 3.30 4.77
N GLY A 26 0.07 2.35 4.37
CA GLY A 26 -1.26 2.63 3.90
C GLY A 26 -2.22 1.50 4.22
N VAL A 27 -3.48 1.86 4.44
CA VAL A 27 -4.58 0.94 4.69
C VAL A 27 -5.78 1.33 3.82
N GLU A 28 -6.45 0.34 3.26
CA GLU A 28 -7.73 0.48 2.58
C GLU A 28 -8.69 -0.59 3.07
N ILE A 29 -9.96 -0.21 3.22
CA ILE A 29 -11.05 -1.12 3.60
C ILE A 29 -11.97 -1.23 2.39
N GLY A 30 -12.34 -2.47 2.01
CA GLY A 30 -13.33 -2.70 0.98
C GLY A 30 -14.68 -2.08 1.32
N ASP A 31 -15.43 -1.67 0.30
CA ASP A 31 -16.69 -0.94 0.48
C ASP A 31 -17.72 -1.69 1.34
N ASP A 32 -17.68 -3.01 1.36
CA ASP A 32 -18.55 -3.86 2.19
C ASP A 32 -18.03 -4.07 3.63
N GLY A 33 -16.83 -3.57 3.93
CA GLY A 33 -16.21 -3.68 5.24
C GLY A 33 -15.71 -5.07 5.62
N THR A 34 -15.66 -6.02 4.67
CA THR A 34 -15.23 -7.40 4.95
C THR A 34 -13.77 -7.66 4.65
N LYS A 35 -13.10 -6.74 3.96
CA LYS A 35 -11.68 -6.85 3.56
C LYS A 35 -10.88 -5.62 3.95
N ILE A 36 -9.67 -5.86 4.42
CA ILE A 36 -8.67 -4.81 4.69
C ILE A 36 -7.41 -5.13 3.91
N PHE A 37 -6.85 -4.11 3.28
CA PHE A 37 -5.58 -4.17 2.58
C PHE A 37 -4.59 -3.25 3.29
N ILE A 38 -3.42 -3.78 3.61
CA ILE A 38 -2.35 -3.02 4.27
C ILE A 38 -1.09 -3.14 3.42
N ILE A 39 -0.56 -2.01 2.98
CA ILE A 39 0.77 -2.01 2.37
C ILE A 39 1.81 -1.69 3.42
N GLN A 40 2.84 -2.49 3.46
CA GLN A 40 3.99 -2.29 4.33
C GLN A 40 5.25 -2.12 3.50
N MET A 41 6.07 -1.15 3.89
CA MET A 41 7.37 -0.93 3.29
C MET A 41 8.35 -2.00 3.73
N GLY A 42 9.13 -2.50 2.80
CA GLY A 42 10.28 -3.33 3.06
C GLY A 42 11.34 -2.60 3.89
N HIS A 43 12.15 -3.34 4.59
CA HIS A 43 13.30 -2.81 5.32
C HIS A 43 14.40 -3.86 5.39
N GLY A 44 15.63 -3.45 5.21
CA GLY A 44 16.78 -4.31 5.41
C GLY A 44 18.07 -3.61 5.02
N ASN A 45 19.06 -3.73 5.87
CA ASN A 45 20.46 -3.54 5.49
C ASN A 45 20.98 -4.94 5.12
N SER A 46 21.55 -5.11 3.97
CA SER A 46 22.17 -6.32 3.40
C SER A 46 22.30 -7.55 4.32
N GLY A 47 21.79 -8.69 3.89
CA GLY A 47 21.88 -9.97 4.60
C GLY A 47 20.53 -10.70 4.69
N SER A 48 20.43 -11.67 5.59
CA SER A 48 19.23 -12.52 5.80
C SER A 48 18.01 -11.77 6.36
N ASP A 49 18.12 -10.47 6.58
CA ASP A 49 17.11 -9.62 7.21
C ASP A 49 16.38 -8.68 6.24
N VAL A 50 16.51 -8.91 4.93
CA VAL A 50 15.79 -8.12 3.93
C VAL A 50 14.32 -8.53 3.96
N ILE A 51 13.45 -7.57 4.23
CA ILE A 51 11.99 -7.73 4.12
C ILE A 51 11.55 -6.90 2.93
N ASN A 52 10.94 -7.56 1.96
CA ASN A 52 10.41 -6.90 0.78
C ASN A 52 9.14 -6.12 1.10
N THR A 53 8.86 -5.11 0.30
CA THR A 53 7.57 -4.43 0.32
C THR A 53 6.45 -5.43 0.03
N ARG A 54 5.40 -5.40 0.86
CA ARG A 54 4.30 -6.36 0.77
C ARG A 54 2.94 -5.70 0.90
N LEU A 55 2.01 -6.23 0.13
CA LEU A 55 0.58 -5.97 0.30
C LEU A 55 -0.06 -7.14 1.04
N LEU A 56 -0.61 -6.87 2.20
CA LEU A 56 -1.32 -7.83 3.04
C LEU A 56 -2.82 -7.70 2.84
N GLU A 57 -3.51 -8.82 2.77
CA GLU A 57 -4.97 -8.90 2.74
C GLU A 57 -5.48 -9.55 4.02
N TYR A 58 -6.43 -8.90 4.67
CA TYR A 58 -7.16 -9.41 5.82
C TYR A 58 -8.64 -9.53 5.52
N GLU A 59 -9.29 -10.49 6.17
CA GLU A 59 -10.73 -10.69 6.13
C GLU A 59 -11.33 -10.44 7.50
N LEU A 60 -12.49 -9.80 7.53
CA LEU A 60 -13.29 -9.59 8.73
C LEU A 60 -14.55 -10.47 8.65
N SER A 61 -14.77 -11.32 9.65
CA SER A 61 -15.98 -12.15 9.69
C SER A 61 -17.23 -11.33 10.04
N THR A 62 -17.04 -10.16 10.64
CA THR A 62 -18.08 -9.16 10.86
C THR A 62 -17.63 -7.85 10.19
N PRO A 63 -18.43 -7.28 9.26
CA PRO A 63 -18.03 -6.06 8.55
C PRO A 63 -17.65 -4.92 9.50
N PHE A 64 -16.53 -4.25 9.22
CA PHE A 64 -15.99 -3.12 10.00
C PHE A 64 -15.61 -3.44 11.46
N ASP A 65 -15.66 -4.71 11.88
CA ASP A 65 -15.28 -5.13 13.22
C ASP A 65 -13.85 -5.69 13.22
N LEU A 66 -12.89 -4.89 13.67
CA LEU A 66 -11.46 -5.22 13.66
C LEU A 66 -11.12 -6.40 14.60
N ASP A 67 -11.95 -6.68 15.62
CA ASP A 67 -11.73 -7.81 16.51
C ASP A 67 -11.93 -9.15 15.79
N THR A 68 -12.55 -9.13 14.61
CA THR A 68 -12.81 -10.33 13.79
C THR A 68 -11.81 -10.52 12.64
N MET A 69 -10.73 -9.70 12.62
CA MET A 69 -9.75 -9.67 11.55
C MET A 69 -8.87 -10.93 11.52
N SER A 70 -8.69 -11.53 10.35
CA SER A 70 -7.78 -12.64 10.09
C SER A 70 -6.98 -12.42 8.81
N LEU A 71 -5.70 -12.82 8.82
CA LEU A 71 -4.84 -12.71 7.63
C LEU A 71 -5.26 -13.75 6.59
N VAL A 72 -5.49 -13.31 5.34
CA VAL A 72 -5.90 -14.21 4.23
C VAL A 72 -4.68 -14.82 3.54
N THR A 73 -3.65 -14.03 3.30
CA THR A 73 -2.45 -14.46 2.58
C THR A 73 -1.26 -14.54 3.51
N THR A 74 -0.70 -15.73 3.66
CA THR A 74 0.55 -15.93 4.42
C THR A 74 1.69 -15.20 3.69
N GLY A 75 2.35 -14.27 4.37
CA GLY A 75 3.49 -13.53 3.83
C GLY A 75 3.14 -12.39 2.86
N GLY A 76 1.88 -12.23 2.45
CA GLY A 76 1.43 -11.18 1.53
C GLY A 76 1.98 -11.29 0.10
N ILE A 77 1.62 -10.34 -0.75
CA ILE A 77 2.15 -10.20 -2.11
C ILE A 77 3.37 -9.31 -2.07
N GLU A 78 4.47 -9.77 -2.64
CA GLU A 78 5.68 -8.97 -2.79
C GLU A 78 5.52 -7.96 -3.93
N LEU A 79 5.87 -6.70 -3.65
CA LEU A 79 5.82 -5.56 -4.58
C LEU A 79 7.12 -4.76 -4.59
N GLU A 80 8.24 -5.36 -4.18
CA GLU A 80 9.50 -4.64 -4.02
C GLU A 80 10.01 -4.04 -5.35
N ASP A 81 9.85 -4.75 -6.44
CA ASP A 81 10.30 -4.29 -7.75
C ASP A 81 9.41 -3.17 -8.31
N GLU A 82 8.12 -3.20 -8.00
CA GLU A 82 7.13 -2.25 -8.50
C GLU A 82 6.93 -1.04 -7.59
N CYS A 83 6.93 -1.26 -6.28
CA CYS A 83 6.62 -0.25 -5.26
C CYS A 83 7.52 -0.45 -4.04
N SER A 84 8.78 -0.03 -4.12
CA SER A 84 9.79 -0.31 -3.11
C SER A 84 9.69 0.59 -1.86
N ASN A 85 9.11 1.77 -2.01
CA ASN A 85 8.91 2.73 -0.92
C ASN A 85 7.46 3.24 -0.88
N PRO A 86 6.49 2.35 -0.58
CA PRO A 86 5.08 2.70 -0.58
C PRO A 86 4.77 3.73 0.49
N MET A 87 3.89 4.68 0.17
CA MET A 87 3.40 5.70 1.10
C MET A 87 1.89 5.66 1.29
N GLY A 88 1.18 5.05 0.37
CA GLY A 88 -0.26 4.92 0.44
C GLY A 88 -0.80 4.00 -0.63
N ILE A 89 -2.00 3.51 -0.41
CA ILE A 89 -2.74 2.71 -1.38
C ILE A 89 -4.14 3.27 -1.54
N ARG A 90 -4.77 2.94 -2.66
CA ARG A 90 -6.18 3.20 -2.92
C ARG A 90 -6.79 2.05 -3.68
N LEU A 91 -7.96 1.60 -3.23
CA LEU A 91 -8.76 0.58 -3.89
C LEU A 91 -9.91 1.23 -4.68
N SER A 92 -10.24 0.71 -5.85
CA SER A 92 -11.44 1.10 -6.57
C SER A 92 -12.69 0.59 -5.85
N SER A 93 -13.80 1.30 -5.96
CA SER A 93 -15.08 0.93 -5.33
C SER A 93 -15.59 -0.46 -5.76
N ASN A 94 -15.27 -0.90 -6.97
CA ASN A 94 -15.62 -2.25 -7.44
C ASN A 94 -14.59 -3.33 -7.04
N GLY A 95 -13.55 -2.97 -6.29
CA GLY A 95 -12.50 -3.88 -5.81
C GLY A 95 -11.63 -4.51 -6.89
N LYS A 96 -11.68 -4.01 -8.14
CA LYS A 96 -10.94 -4.59 -9.26
C LYS A 96 -9.60 -3.92 -9.55
N ARG A 97 -9.33 -2.77 -8.96
CA ARG A 97 -8.08 -2.04 -9.12
C ARG A 97 -7.56 -1.53 -7.80
N LEU A 98 -6.24 -1.59 -7.67
CA LEU A 98 -5.51 -1.02 -6.56
C LEU A 98 -4.41 -0.13 -7.11
N TRP A 99 -4.16 1.00 -6.47
CA TRP A 99 -3.06 1.89 -6.77
C TRP A 99 -2.15 2.00 -5.56
N CYS A 100 -0.84 1.90 -5.79
CA CYS A 100 0.19 2.16 -4.80
C CYS A 100 0.93 3.44 -5.15
N VAL A 101 1.13 4.31 -4.18
CA VAL A 101 1.99 5.49 -4.31
C VAL A 101 3.39 5.11 -3.84
N ASP A 102 4.36 5.19 -4.74
CA ASP A 102 5.77 4.88 -4.48
C ASP A 102 6.59 6.18 -4.41
N HIS A 103 7.24 6.39 -3.28
CA HIS A 103 8.05 7.59 -3.02
C HIS A 103 9.53 7.32 -3.33
N LEU A 104 10.00 7.76 -4.45
CA LEU A 104 11.39 7.60 -4.90
C LEU A 104 12.06 8.95 -5.29
N ASN A 105 11.72 10.03 -4.60
CA ASN A 105 12.19 11.38 -4.94
C ASN A 105 11.96 11.69 -6.44
N ALA A 106 13.03 11.90 -7.20
CA ALA A 106 12.96 12.20 -8.65
C ALA A 106 12.31 11.10 -9.51
N SER A 107 11.96 9.95 -8.95
CA SER A 107 11.36 8.81 -9.64
C SER A 107 10.02 8.37 -9.00
N SER A 108 9.43 9.23 -8.18
CA SER A 108 8.14 8.95 -7.54
C SER A 108 7.07 8.60 -8.57
N LYS A 109 6.34 7.53 -8.32
CA LYS A 109 5.39 6.95 -9.28
C LYS A 109 4.13 6.43 -8.59
N ILE A 110 3.10 6.23 -9.40
CA ILE A 110 1.92 5.47 -9.01
C ILE A 110 1.95 4.15 -9.79
N VAL A 111 1.83 3.05 -9.06
CA VAL A 111 1.72 1.71 -9.63
C VAL A 111 0.25 1.32 -9.67
N GLN A 112 -0.24 0.92 -10.83
CA GLN A 112 -1.59 0.41 -11.00
C GLN A 112 -1.58 -1.11 -11.06
N ILE A 113 -2.46 -1.73 -10.29
CA ILE A 113 -2.61 -3.17 -10.15
C ILE A 113 -4.06 -3.54 -10.44
N SER A 114 -4.29 -4.48 -11.36
CA SER A 114 -5.60 -5.11 -11.58
C SER A 114 -5.73 -6.38 -10.76
N LEU A 115 -6.86 -6.54 -10.10
CA LEU A 115 -7.23 -7.74 -9.34
C LEU A 115 -8.21 -8.58 -10.17
N ASP A 116 -7.87 -9.84 -10.44
CA ASP A 116 -8.71 -10.76 -11.22
C ASP A 116 -10.02 -11.09 -10.49
N VAL A 117 -9.93 -11.18 -9.16
CA VAL A 117 -11.09 -11.31 -8.27
C VAL A 117 -11.26 -10.02 -7.49
N ALA A 118 -12.47 -9.47 -7.48
CA ALA A 118 -12.75 -8.24 -6.74
C ALA A 118 -12.41 -8.42 -5.25
N PHE A 119 -11.73 -7.42 -4.68
CA PHE A 119 -11.31 -7.40 -3.27
C PHE A 119 -10.47 -8.63 -2.85
N SER A 120 -9.70 -9.20 -3.78
CA SER A 120 -8.80 -10.32 -3.46
C SER A 120 -7.47 -10.18 -4.17
N THR A 121 -6.41 -10.43 -3.43
CA THR A 121 -5.03 -10.45 -3.91
C THR A 121 -4.58 -11.82 -4.40
N SER A 122 -5.49 -12.79 -4.50
CA SER A 122 -5.19 -14.17 -4.93
C SER A 122 -4.63 -14.28 -6.35
N SER A 123 -5.01 -13.35 -7.23
CA SER A 123 -4.50 -13.22 -8.58
C SER A 123 -4.55 -11.76 -9.03
N PHE A 124 -3.44 -11.25 -9.55
CA PHE A 124 -3.30 -9.86 -9.91
C PHE A 124 -2.34 -9.67 -11.08
N THR A 125 -2.43 -8.50 -11.70
CA THR A 125 -1.54 -8.07 -12.78
C THR A 125 -1.09 -6.63 -12.52
N ILE A 126 0.19 -6.35 -12.72
CA ILE A 126 0.70 -4.98 -12.73
C ILE A 126 0.38 -4.40 -14.10
N ASP A 127 -0.53 -3.43 -14.16
CA ASP A 127 -0.98 -2.82 -15.43
C ASP A 127 0.05 -1.83 -15.97
N GLY A 128 0.76 -1.14 -15.07
CA GLY A 128 1.74 -0.14 -15.44
C GLY A 128 2.01 0.87 -14.32
N THR A 129 2.83 1.85 -14.67
CA THR A 129 3.24 2.91 -13.74
C THR A 129 3.06 4.28 -14.36
N LEU A 130 2.66 5.26 -13.55
CA LEU A 130 2.66 6.68 -13.89
C LEU A 130 3.76 7.36 -13.09
N ASN A 131 4.77 7.91 -13.77
CA ASN A 131 5.78 8.73 -13.11
C ASN A 131 5.17 10.12 -12.79
N ILE A 132 5.19 10.49 -11.52
CA ILE A 132 4.58 11.74 -11.03
C ILE A 132 5.63 12.77 -10.57
N ALA A 133 6.90 12.41 -10.54
CA ALA A 133 7.96 13.31 -10.11
C ALA A 133 8.08 14.56 -11.00
N ASN A 134 7.70 14.46 -12.27
CA ASN A 134 7.82 15.53 -13.27
C ASN A 134 6.48 16.04 -13.81
N GLU A 135 5.34 15.51 -13.36
CA GLU A 135 4.02 15.86 -13.91
C GLU A 135 3.46 17.20 -13.39
N GLY A 136 4.08 17.77 -12.37
CA GLY A 136 3.64 19.03 -11.75
C GLY A 136 4.18 20.33 -12.38
N GLY A 137 4.89 20.26 -13.50
CA GLY A 137 5.53 21.43 -14.09
C GLY A 137 6.68 21.96 -13.20
N THR A 138 6.59 23.21 -12.75
CA THR A 138 7.57 23.78 -11.80
C THR A 138 7.39 23.30 -10.35
N GLU A 139 6.37 22.47 -10.12
CA GLU A 139 5.99 21.98 -8.80
C GLU A 139 6.19 20.47 -8.73
N ASN A 140 7.39 20.02 -8.40
CA ASN A 140 7.68 18.60 -8.21
C ASN A 140 6.98 18.08 -6.95
N LEU A 141 6.20 17.01 -7.08
CA LEU A 141 5.72 16.21 -5.95
C LEU A 141 6.85 15.28 -5.50
N ASP A 142 7.81 15.82 -4.78
CA ASP A 142 9.00 15.06 -4.38
C ASP A 142 8.66 13.94 -3.38
N GLN A 143 7.63 14.15 -2.58
CA GLN A 143 7.23 13.23 -1.52
C GLN A 143 5.72 12.96 -1.53
N PRO A 144 5.21 12.19 -2.50
CA PRO A 144 3.81 11.80 -2.52
C PRO A 144 3.51 10.88 -1.31
N ARG A 145 2.37 11.11 -0.66
CA ARG A 145 1.97 10.38 0.55
C ARG A 145 0.66 9.63 0.38
N GLY A 146 -0.25 10.21 -0.37
CA GLY A 146 -1.59 9.65 -0.51
C GLY A 146 -2.18 9.88 -1.88
N ILE A 147 -3.20 9.08 -2.20
CA ILE A 147 -3.91 9.12 -3.46
C ILE A 147 -5.42 9.03 -3.21
N ALA A 148 -6.18 9.80 -3.95
CA ALA A 148 -7.64 9.74 -3.95
C ALA A 148 -8.17 9.94 -5.36
N PHE A 149 -9.39 9.50 -5.61
CA PHE A 149 -10.09 9.72 -6.87
C PHE A 149 -11.39 10.49 -6.66
N SER A 150 -11.79 11.25 -7.68
CA SER A 150 -13.14 11.77 -7.75
C SER A 150 -14.15 10.63 -7.80
N ARG A 151 -15.39 10.88 -7.34
CA ARG A 151 -16.44 9.85 -7.26
C ARG A 151 -16.73 9.15 -8.59
N ASN A 152 -16.52 9.85 -9.70
CA ASN A 152 -16.70 9.29 -11.06
C ASN A 152 -15.40 8.68 -11.65
N GLY A 153 -14.30 8.65 -10.88
CA GLY A 153 -13.01 8.10 -11.30
C GLY A 153 -12.24 8.92 -12.35
N LEU A 154 -12.77 10.08 -12.78
CA LEU A 154 -12.16 10.87 -13.86
C LEU A 154 -11.04 11.80 -13.43
N LYS A 155 -10.88 11.99 -12.13
CA LYS A 155 -9.81 12.81 -11.57
C LYS A 155 -9.09 12.05 -10.47
N MET A 156 -7.77 12.14 -10.50
CA MET A 156 -6.89 11.62 -9.46
C MET A 156 -6.29 12.81 -8.69
N TYR A 157 -6.24 12.68 -7.39
CA TYR A 157 -5.62 13.65 -6.48
C TYR A 157 -4.48 12.95 -5.76
N ILE A 158 -3.32 13.61 -5.73
CA ILE A 158 -2.14 13.13 -5.03
C ILE A 158 -1.80 14.17 -3.98
N GLY A 159 -1.73 13.74 -2.72
CA GLY A 159 -1.28 14.55 -1.60
C GLY A 159 0.14 14.17 -1.22
N GLY A 160 0.94 15.16 -0.82
CA GLY A 160 2.31 14.91 -0.41
C GLY A 160 3.01 16.17 0.06
N ASP A 161 4.24 16.01 0.50
CA ASP A 161 5.10 17.13 0.87
C ASP A 161 5.80 17.67 -0.38
N ARG A 162 6.04 18.95 -0.38
CA ARG A 162 6.77 19.66 -1.40
C ARG A 162 8.08 20.17 -0.82
N THR A 163 9.19 19.90 -1.46
CA THR A 163 10.41 20.63 -1.20
C THR A 163 10.32 21.98 -1.92
N ILE A 164 10.06 23.04 -1.17
CA ILE A 164 10.17 24.40 -1.71
C ILE A 164 11.67 24.70 -1.74
N ASP A 165 12.27 24.69 -2.93
CA ASP A 165 13.60 25.24 -3.11
C ASP A 165 13.47 26.77 -2.97
N ALA A 166 13.75 27.26 -1.75
CA ALA A 166 13.70 28.67 -1.42
C ALA A 166 15.01 29.38 -1.87
N THR A 167 15.41 29.19 -3.11
CA THR A 167 16.38 30.06 -3.76
C THR A 167 15.65 31.26 -4.30
N LEU A 168 15.55 32.29 -3.46
CA LEU A 168 15.30 33.68 -3.88
C LEU A 168 16.60 34.32 -4.39
#